data_6cfd74303008702bfc174161afdc3b2a
#
_entry.id   6cfd74303008702bfc174161afdc3b2a
#
_cell.length_a   1.000
_cell.length_b   1.000
_cell.length_c   1.000
_cell.angle_alpha   90.00
_cell.angle_beta   90.00
_cell.angle_gamma   90.00
#
_symmetry.space_group_name_H-M   'P 1'
#
loop_
_entity.id
_entity.type
_entity.pdbx_description
1 polymer ?
#
loop_
_entity_poly.entity_id
_entity_poly.type
_entity_poly.pdbx_seq_one_letter_code
_entity_poly.pdbx_strand_id
1 'polypeptide(L)'
;MAAALSLAALTAACGGTETGKAVAAAGSGDGGAVLKLKDPGNAGPLAVAKKEGILEKRLAEVGAKVEWGGTYASFTATIDAVRSGSVNVLEGAISPVLGYLANGKDIKIFSFTDRVTDPAAPETDGLVVRPDSPIKSVKDLAGKQVAVNKGGRGEYLLLLALQEAGVPADQVKRVYLNPDQGAAAFATGKVDAWWAIVRAYPEAVAKGARVIVNGRDLKDQDLTMQAARTELLDRHPEVVRVYLEVLQELTAEARKNPEKFQNVFLTQGPTAVSGPRLAEEIAKARYANVPRPATAADGTFVTDVAGVFQKYGVLPASVKVDPRDVIFELKPAS
;
A
#
# COMPACT_ATOMS: atom_id res chain seq x y z
N MET A 1 -8.93 -36.53 -57.34
CA MET A 1 -10.32 -36.96 -57.19
C MET A 1 -10.97 -36.01 -56.20
N ALA A 2 -11.53 -35.07 -56.59
CA ALA A 2 -12.71 -34.37 -57.00
C ALA A 2 -14.01 -34.94 -56.41
N ALA A 3 -14.74 -34.08 -55.70
CA ALA A 3 -16.19 -33.89 -55.68
C ALA A 3 -16.51 -33.03 -54.44
N ALA A 4 -16.84 -31.80 -54.53
CA ALA A 4 -17.91 -31.01 -55.16
C ALA A 4 -19.27 -31.08 -54.43
N LEU A 5 -19.65 -29.89 -53.94
CA LEU A 5 -20.95 -29.19 -53.94
C LEU A 5 -22.20 -29.89 -53.39
N SER A 6 -22.90 -29.19 -52.50
CA SER A 6 -24.23 -28.68 -52.85
C SER A 6 -24.72 -27.57 -51.84
N LEU A 7 -25.07 -26.48 -52.45
CA LEU A 7 -25.80 -25.30 -51.98
C LEU A 7 -27.29 -25.60 -52.00
N ALA A 8 -28.06 -25.21 -51.01
CA ALA A 8 -29.50 -25.04 -51.16
C ALA A 8 -29.96 -23.83 -50.34
N ALA A 9 -30.25 -22.76 -51.04
CA ALA A 9 -31.03 -21.62 -50.60
C ALA A 9 -32.50 -21.91 -50.78
N LEU A 10 -33.35 -21.53 -49.85
CA LEU A 10 -34.77 -21.30 -50.07
C LEU A 10 -35.23 -20.04 -49.38
N THR A 11 -35.73 -19.16 -50.17
CA THR A 11 -36.40 -17.88 -49.89
C THR A 11 -37.89 -18.07 -49.64
N ALA A 12 -38.46 -17.07 -49.02
CA ALA A 12 -39.81 -16.50 -49.08
C ALA A 12 -40.56 -16.60 -47.73
N ALA A 13 -41.19 -15.63 -47.25
CA ALA A 13 -41.68 -14.29 -47.53
C ALA A 13 -42.89 -14.04 -46.59
N CYS A 14 -43.03 -12.77 -46.21
CA CYS A 14 -44.25 -12.07 -45.86
C CYS A 14 -44.98 -12.28 -44.53
N GLY A 15 -44.93 -11.23 -43.71
CA GLY A 15 -46.17 -10.49 -43.40
C GLY A 15 -46.64 -10.63 -41.95
N GLY A 16 -46.50 -9.58 -41.18
CA GLY A 16 -47.16 -9.45 -39.89
C GLY A 16 -46.67 -8.23 -39.14
N THR A 17 -47.28 -7.08 -39.37
CA THR A 17 -47.19 -5.90 -38.53
C THR A 17 -47.85 -6.17 -37.19
N GLU A 18 -47.06 -6.36 -36.13
CA GLU A 18 -47.51 -6.15 -34.77
C GLU A 18 -46.61 -5.15 -34.08
N THR A 19 -47.22 -4.08 -33.65
CA THR A 19 -46.70 -3.03 -32.78
C THR A 19 -46.27 -3.65 -31.46
N GLY A 20 -45.02 -4.11 -31.40
CA GLY A 20 -44.38 -4.51 -30.17
C GLY A 20 -44.00 -3.27 -29.39
N LYS A 21 -44.69 -3.02 -28.27
CA LYS A 21 -44.29 -2.10 -27.23
C LYS A 21 -42.81 -2.31 -26.94
N ALA A 22 -42.03 -1.23 -27.05
CA ALA A 22 -40.68 -1.16 -26.49
C ALA A 22 -40.79 -1.56 -25.02
N VAL A 23 -40.32 -2.74 -24.71
CA VAL A 23 -40.02 -3.12 -23.34
C VAL A 23 -38.89 -2.19 -22.93
N ALA A 24 -39.24 -1.19 -22.12
CA ALA A 24 -38.28 -0.38 -21.42
C ALA A 24 -37.28 -1.34 -20.76
N ALA A 25 -36.01 -1.21 -21.09
CA ALA A 25 -34.94 -1.92 -20.40
C ALA A 25 -35.19 -1.70 -18.91
N ALA A 26 -35.48 -2.79 -18.22
CA ALA A 26 -35.57 -2.81 -16.78
C ALA A 26 -34.32 -2.13 -16.26
N GLY A 27 -34.52 -1.12 -15.42
CA GLY A 27 -33.46 -0.38 -14.81
C GLY A 27 -32.41 -1.33 -14.25
N SER A 28 -31.16 -1.00 -14.49
CA SER A 28 -30.03 -1.58 -13.76
C SER A 28 -30.37 -1.54 -12.28
N GLY A 29 -30.77 -2.69 -11.74
CA GLY A 29 -30.86 -2.85 -10.30
C GLY A 29 -29.52 -2.41 -9.74
N ASP A 30 -29.55 -1.48 -8.83
CA ASP A 30 -28.42 -1.01 -8.06
C ASP A 30 -27.87 -2.21 -7.26
N GLY A 31 -27.03 -2.96 -7.90
CA GLY A 31 -26.28 -4.02 -7.23
C GLY A 31 -25.37 -3.34 -6.26
N GLY A 32 -25.72 -3.43 -4.95
CA GLY A 32 -25.11 -2.70 -3.86
C GLY A 32 -23.60 -2.58 -3.97
N ALA A 33 -23.04 -1.50 -3.46
CA ALA A 33 -21.63 -1.19 -3.57
C ALA A 33 -20.73 -2.36 -3.12
N VAL A 34 -19.62 -2.55 -3.81
CA VAL A 34 -18.66 -3.62 -3.52
C VAL A 34 -17.33 -3.02 -3.09
N LEU A 35 -16.96 -3.31 -1.82
CA LEU A 35 -15.62 -3.04 -1.31
C LEU A 35 -14.69 -4.18 -1.77
N LYS A 36 -13.76 -3.87 -2.67
CA LYS A 36 -12.81 -4.87 -3.19
C LYS A 36 -11.44 -4.67 -2.54
N LEU A 37 -11.04 -5.62 -1.72
CA LEU A 37 -9.78 -5.60 -0.97
C LEU A 37 -8.84 -6.69 -1.46
N LYS A 38 -7.53 -6.44 -1.37
CA LYS A 38 -6.54 -7.52 -1.52
C LYS A 38 -6.70 -8.55 -0.40
N ASP A 39 -6.17 -9.76 -0.60
CA ASP A 39 -6.04 -10.72 0.49
C ASP A 39 -5.20 -10.12 1.63
N PRO A 40 -5.68 -10.12 2.88
CA PRO A 40 -4.99 -9.52 4.00
C PRO A 40 -3.80 -10.35 4.50
N GLY A 41 -3.63 -11.58 4.01
CA GLY A 41 -2.62 -12.50 4.52
C GLY A 41 -3.00 -13.13 5.86
N ASN A 42 -1.99 -13.50 6.65
CA ASN A 42 -2.16 -14.31 7.86
C ASN A 42 -2.08 -13.48 9.17
N ALA A 43 -2.01 -12.16 9.10
CA ALA A 43 -1.88 -11.31 10.27
C ALA A 43 -2.54 -9.94 10.08
N GLY A 44 -2.81 -9.29 11.21
CA GLY A 44 -3.31 -7.92 11.29
C GLY A 44 -4.84 -7.79 11.32
N PRO A 45 -5.33 -6.54 11.43
CA PRO A 45 -6.75 -6.24 11.60
C PRO A 45 -7.65 -6.82 10.50
N LEU A 46 -7.27 -6.66 9.24
CA LEU A 46 -8.09 -7.15 8.12
C LEU A 46 -8.10 -8.69 8.01
N ALA A 47 -7.07 -9.39 8.48
CA ALA A 47 -7.08 -10.84 8.54
C ALA A 47 -8.13 -11.34 9.55
N VAL A 48 -8.21 -10.68 10.73
CA VAL A 48 -9.25 -10.96 11.73
C VAL A 48 -10.62 -10.58 11.19
N ALA A 49 -10.76 -9.40 10.56
CA ALA A 49 -12.04 -8.99 9.94
C ALA A 49 -12.56 -10.03 8.94
N LYS A 50 -11.68 -10.55 8.08
CA LYS A 50 -12.02 -11.60 7.10
C LYS A 50 -12.41 -12.91 7.78
N LYS A 51 -11.62 -13.37 8.76
CA LYS A 51 -11.88 -14.63 9.48
C LYS A 51 -13.20 -14.63 10.23
N GLU A 52 -13.52 -13.50 10.88
CA GLU A 52 -14.71 -13.37 11.73
C GLU A 52 -15.93 -12.84 10.96
N GLY A 53 -15.78 -12.48 9.67
CA GLY A 53 -16.87 -11.95 8.83
C GLY A 53 -17.35 -10.57 9.29
N ILE A 54 -16.47 -9.76 9.88
CA ILE A 54 -16.84 -8.46 10.47
C ILE A 54 -17.23 -7.46 9.38
N LEU A 55 -16.39 -7.36 8.31
CA LEU A 55 -16.69 -6.45 7.20
C LEU A 55 -17.94 -6.87 6.45
N GLU A 56 -18.15 -8.17 6.24
CA GLU A 56 -19.35 -8.72 5.61
C GLU A 56 -20.62 -8.28 6.34
N LYS A 57 -20.62 -8.39 7.69
CA LYS A 57 -21.76 -8.00 8.52
C LYS A 57 -22.00 -6.49 8.51
N ARG A 58 -20.95 -5.71 8.75
CA ARG A 58 -21.06 -4.24 8.85
C ARG A 58 -21.42 -3.59 7.50
N LEU A 59 -20.90 -4.11 6.39
CA LEU A 59 -21.23 -3.61 5.05
C LEU A 59 -22.66 -3.97 4.64
N ALA A 60 -23.18 -5.13 5.04
CA ALA A 60 -24.56 -5.49 4.78
C ALA A 60 -25.56 -4.49 5.40
N GLU A 61 -25.23 -3.86 6.53
CA GLU A 61 -26.07 -2.83 7.18
C GLU A 61 -26.23 -1.57 6.33
N VAL A 62 -25.29 -1.30 5.42
CA VAL A 62 -25.34 -0.18 4.45
C VAL A 62 -25.64 -0.64 3.02
N GLY A 63 -26.14 -1.87 2.84
CA GLY A 63 -26.51 -2.43 1.53
C GLY A 63 -25.30 -2.74 0.62
N ALA A 64 -24.12 -2.91 1.20
CA ALA A 64 -22.87 -3.18 0.51
C ALA A 64 -22.31 -4.57 0.86
N LYS A 65 -21.27 -4.99 0.11
CA LYS A 65 -20.55 -6.24 0.37
C LYS A 65 -19.06 -6.05 0.21
N VAL A 66 -18.26 -6.97 0.76
CA VAL A 66 -16.82 -7.06 0.54
C VAL A 66 -16.49 -8.23 -0.39
N GLU A 67 -15.50 -8.00 -1.27
CA GLU A 67 -14.85 -9.05 -2.05
C GLU A 67 -13.36 -9.05 -1.71
N TRP A 68 -12.86 -10.22 -1.28
CA TRP A 68 -11.45 -10.42 -1.01
C TRP A 68 -10.75 -10.94 -2.26
N GLY A 69 -9.85 -10.14 -2.82
CA GLY A 69 -9.09 -10.46 -4.01
C GLY A 69 -7.86 -11.32 -3.72
N GLY A 70 -6.96 -11.37 -4.70
CA GLY A 70 -5.70 -12.11 -4.60
C GLY A 70 -4.62 -11.44 -3.77
N THR A 71 -3.48 -12.12 -3.67
CA THR A 71 -2.22 -11.58 -3.15
C THR A 71 -1.43 -10.94 -4.30
N TYR A 72 -0.73 -9.84 -4.00
CA TYR A 72 0.10 -9.12 -4.98
C TYR A 72 1.55 -9.13 -4.53
N ALA A 73 2.45 -9.48 -5.44
CA ALA A 73 3.88 -9.65 -5.15
C ALA A 73 4.61 -8.35 -4.79
N SER A 74 4.03 -7.20 -5.12
CA SER A 74 4.63 -5.89 -4.85
C SER A 74 3.56 -4.81 -4.70
N PHE A 75 3.96 -3.66 -4.14
CA PHE A 75 3.08 -2.49 -4.08
C PHE A 75 2.69 -1.99 -5.49
N THR A 76 3.59 -2.05 -6.47
CA THR A 76 3.30 -1.72 -7.87
C THR A 76 2.20 -2.61 -8.43
N ALA A 77 2.26 -3.93 -8.19
CA ALA A 77 1.20 -4.86 -8.61
C ALA A 77 -0.15 -4.55 -7.94
N THR A 78 -0.14 -4.04 -6.70
CA THR A 78 -1.36 -3.56 -6.04
C THR A 78 -1.91 -2.30 -6.73
N ILE A 79 -1.06 -1.37 -7.15
CA ILE A 79 -1.48 -0.18 -7.93
C ILE A 79 -2.11 -0.62 -9.26
N ASP A 80 -1.53 -1.59 -9.95
CA ASP A 80 -2.09 -2.12 -11.19
C ASP A 80 -3.44 -2.81 -10.97
N ALA A 81 -3.61 -3.49 -9.84
CA ALA A 81 -4.90 -4.07 -9.44
C ALA A 81 -5.97 -3.00 -9.15
N VAL A 82 -5.58 -1.84 -8.60
CA VAL A 82 -6.49 -0.70 -8.45
C VAL A 82 -6.88 -0.12 -9.80
N ARG A 83 -5.91 0.03 -10.72
CA ARG A 83 -6.18 0.51 -12.09
C ARG A 83 -7.14 -0.39 -12.85
N SER A 84 -6.99 -1.70 -12.73
CA SER A 84 -7.87 -2.68 -13.35
C SER A 84 -9.23 -2.83 -12.66
N GLY A 85 -9.41 -2.25 -11.48
CA GLY A 85 -10.62 -2.41 -10.66
C GLY A 85 -10.73 -3.77 -9.97
N SER A 86 -9.65 -4.56 -9.95
CA SER A 86 -9.60 -5.84 -9.19
C SER A 86 -9.63 -5.60 -7.69
N VAL A 87 -9.08 -4.48 -7.23
CA VAL A 87 -9.27 -3.91 -5.89
C VAL A 87 -9.64 -2.44 -6.01
N ASN A 88 -10.32 -1.87 -5.03
CA ASN A 88 -10.71 -0.46 -5.05
C ASN A 88 -10.26 0.33 -3.81
N VAL A 89 -9.55 -0.32 -2.91
CA VAL A 89 -8.86 0.32 -1.77
C VAL A 89 -7.43 -0.20 -1.71
N LEU A 90 -6.48 0.69 -1.42
CA LEU A 90 -5.08 0.36 -1.19
C LEU A 90 -4.58 0.99 0.11
N GLU A 91 -3.59 0.35 0.72
CA GLU A 91 -2.85 0.84 1.88
C GLU A 91 -1.36 0.80 1.59
N GLY A 92 -0.64 1.83 2.00
CA GLY A 92 0.80 1.91 1.86
C GLY A 92 1.36 3.26 2.25
N ALA A 93 2.66 3.48 2.03
CA ALA A 93 3.28 4.79 2.18
C ALA A 93 2.87 5.74 1.04
N ILE A 94 3.00 7.05 1.26
CA ILE A 94 2.73 8.07 0.24
C ILE A 94 3.69 7.93 -0.95
N SER A 95 4.98 7.74 -0.68
CA SER A 95 6.04 7.78 -1.69
C SER A 95 5.80 6.84 -2.88
N PRO A 96 5.48 5.54 -2.74
CA PRO A 96 5.33 4.66 -3.89
C PRO A 96 4.05 4.92 -4.71
N VAL A 97 3.09 5.66 -4.19
CA VAL A 97 1.84 5.96 -4.90
C VAL A 97 1.86 7.34 -5.58
N LEU A 98 2.86 8.19 -5.26
CA LEU A 98 2.95 9.57 -5.78
C LEU A 98 2.84 9.65 -7.30
N GLY A 99 3.54 8.80 -8.02
CA GLY A 99 3.48 8.78 -9.48
C GLY A 99 2.07 8.50 -10.01
N TYR A 100 1.29 7.71 -9.28
CA TYR A 100 -0.11 7.43 -9.62
C TYR A 100 -1.03 8.59 -9.23
N LEU A 101 -0.92 9.09 -8.00
CA LEU A 101 -1.69 10.25 -7.53
C LEU A 101 -1.49 11.49 -8.42
N ALA A 102 -0.27 11.70 -8.88
CA ALA A 102 0.08 12.85 -9.69
C ALA A 102 -0.46 12.81 -11.13
N ASN A 103 -0.69 11.63 -11.68
CA ASN A 103 -1.11 11.43 -13.07
C ASN A 103 -2.55 10.91 -13.21
N GLY A 104 -3.14 10.38 -12.13
CA GLY A 104 -4.49 9.83 -12.07
C GLY A 104 -5.37 10.63 -11.13
N LYS A 105 -6.63 10.85 -11.54
CA LYS A 105 -7.66 11.45 -10.66
C LYS A 105 -8.68 10.42 -10.19
N ASP A 106 -8.36 9.16 -10.37
CA ASP A 106 -9.24 8.02 -10.13
C ASP A 106 -9.07 7.38 -8.76
N ILE A 107 -8.10 7.89 -7.94
CA ILE A 107 -7.97 7.56 -6.52
C ILE A 107 -7.74 8.80 -5.67
N LYS A 108 -8.19 8.75 -4.41
CA LYS A 108 -7.89 9.78 -3.39
C LYS A 108 -7.59 9.10 -2.06
N ILE A 109 -6.76 9.77 -1.26
CA ILE A 109 -6.42 9.38 0.11
C ILE A 109 -7.56 9.81 1.02
N PHE A 110 -8.11 8.89 1.80
CA PHE A 110 -9.19 9.16 2.75
C PHE A 110 -8.80 8.95 4.22
N SER A 111 -7.63 8.38 4.46
CA SER A 111 -7.15 8.09 5.81
C SER A 111 -5.63 8.12 5.89
N PHE A 112 -5.11 8.52 7.04
CA PHE A 112 -3.70 8.42 7.40
C PHE A 112 -3.52 7.68 8.72
N THR A 113 -2.37 7.05 8.85
CA THR A 113 -1.86 6.52 10.12
C THR A 113 -0.62 7.31 10.49
N ASP A 114 -0.68 8.02 11.61
CA ASP A 114 0.42 8.84 12.09
C ASP A 114 1.64 7.98 12.47
N ARG A 115 2.81 8.58 12.49
CA ARG A 115 4.06 7.90 12.86
C ARG A 115 4.02 7.45 14.31
N VAL A 116 4.59 6.28 14.57
CA VAL A 116 4.88 5.84 15.93
C VAL A 116 6.10 6.60 16.44
N THR A 117 5.90 7.41 17.47
CA THR A 117 6.94 8.25 18.06
C THR A 117 7.45 7.72 19.39
N ASP A 118 6.82 6.72 19.97
CA ASP A 118 7.24 6.09 21.20
C ASP A 118 8.62 5.42 21.01
N PRO A 119 9.67 5.83 21.76
CA PRO A 119 11.01 5.26 21.61
C PRO A 119 11.09 3.77 21.99
N ALA A 120 10.12 3.26 22.75
CA ALA A 120 10.05 1.84 23.11
C ALA A 120 9.47 0.97 21.98
N ALA A 121 8.86 1.58 20.96
CA ALA A 121 8.34 0.83 19.81
C ALA A 121 9.47 0.25 18.98
N PRO A 122 9.30 -0.98 18.45
CA PRO A 122 10.27 -1.56 17.53
C PRO A 122 10.47 -0.68 16.29
N GLU A 123 11.70 -0.56 15.83
CA GLU A 123 12.01 0.07 14.55
C GLU A 123 11.56 -0.84 13.39
N THR A 124 11.08 -0.22 12.31
CA THR A 124 10.53 -0.94 11.16
C THR A 124 11.31 -0.71 9.88
N ASP A 125 12.25 0.22 9.88
CA ASP A 125 13.11 0.55 8.75
C ASP A 125 14.41 1.20 9.21
N GLY A 126 15.42 1.15 8.35
CA GLY A 126 16.70 1.81 8.60
C GLY A 126 17.74 1.55 7.52
N LEU A 127 18.72 2.43 7.48
CA LEU A 127 19.93 2.26 6.69
C LEU A 127 20.86 1.29 7.40
N VAL A 128 21.11 0.14 6.81
CA VAL A 128 21.94 -0.89 7.38
C VAL A 128 23.22 -1.13 6.56
N VAL A 129 24.27 -1.52 7.26
CA VAL A 129 25.57 -1.92 6.69
C VAL A 129 26.00 -3.26 7.29
N ARG A 130 26.89 -3.98 6.60
CA ARG A 130 27.49 -5.22 7.13
C ARG A 130 28.29 -4.95 8.41
N PRO A 131 28.46 -5.96 9.29
CA PRO A 131 29.14 -5.78 10.58
C PRO A 131 30.56 -5.22 10.45
N ASP A 132 31.27 -5.63 9.42
CA ASP A 132 32.67 -5.26 9.10
C ASP A 132 32.80 -4.00 8.24
N SER A 133 31.69 -3.37 7.84
CA SER A 133 31.69 -2.20 6.99
C SER A 133 32.43 -1.02 7.64
N PRO A 134 33.28 -0.28 6.91
CA PRO A 134 33.89 0.95 7.40
C PRO A 134 32.91 2.13 7.52
N ILE A 135 31.71 2.03 6.94
CA ILE A 135 30.70 3.07 6.98
C ILE A 135 30.15 3.18 8.41
N LYS A 136 30.24 4.35 9.02
CA LYS A 136 29.82 4.63 10.39
C LYS A 136 28.70 5.67 10.47
N SER A 137 28.50 6.43 9.40
CA SER A 137 27.52 7.52 9.33
C SER A 137 26.99 7.66 7.89
N VAL A 138 25.91 8.43 7.74
CA VAL A 138 25.38 8.80 6.40
C VAL A 138 26.42 9.55 5.56
N LYS A 139 27.34 10.30 6.19
CA LYS A 139 28.40 11.04 5.49
C LYS A 139 29.39 10.11 4.77
N ASP A 140 29.55 8.89 5.23
CA ASP A 140 30.46 7.90 4.63
C ASP A 140 29.86 7.23 3.39
N LEU A 141 28.63 7.60 3.00
CA LEU A 141 27.99 7.07 1.80
C LEU A 141 28.48 7.69 0.48
N ALA A 142 29.24 8.78 0.52
CA ALA A 142 29.83 9.37 -0.68
C ALA A 142 30.68 8.33 -1.43
N GLY A 143 30.40 8.13 -2.73
CA GLY A 143 31.03 7.11 -3.58
C GLY A 143 30.51 5.68 -3.37
N LYS A 144 29.55 5.44 -2.49
CA LYS A 144 29.04 4.10 -2.15
C LYS A 144 27.79 3.71 -2.93
N GLN A 145 27.55 2.41 -3.01
CA GLN A 145 26.36 1.80 -3.62
C GLN A 145 25.34 1.47 -2.51
N VAL A 146 24.17 2.07 -2.60
CA VAL A 146 23.09 1.87 -1.61
C VAL A 146 21.87 1.25 -2.30
N ALA A 147 21.45 0.08 -1.84
CA ALA A 147 20.22 -0.55 -2.31
C ALA A 147 19.00 0.17 -1.77
N VAL A 148 18.03 0.47 -2.64
CA VAL A 148 16.72 1.06 -2.32
C VAL A 148 15.66 0.58 -3.29
N ASN A 149 14.40 0.63 -2.90
CA ASN A 149 13.27 0.41 -3.80
C ASN A 149 12.94 1.71 -4.56
N LYS A 150 12.98 1.66 -5.88
CA LYS A 150 12.77 2.82 -6.75
C LYS A 150 11.41 3.49 -6.49
N GLY A 151 11.43 4.80 -6.27
CA GLY A 151 10.22 5.60 -6.02
C GLY A 151 9.46 5.23 -4.75
N GLY A 152 10.04 4.40 -3.89
CA GLY A 152 9.38 3.95 -2.66
C GLY A 152 10.03 4.51 -1.40
N ARG A 153 9.49 4.08 -0.25
CA ARG A 153 9.89 4.57 1.08
C ARG A 153 11.40 4.49 1.33
N GLY A 154 12.08 3.40 0.93
CA GLY A 154 13.52 3.28 1.15
C GLY A 154 14.35 4.32 0.36
N GLU A 155 13.93 4.68 -0.85
CA GLU A 155 14.58 5.76 -1.61
C GLU A 155 14.28 7.12 -1.01
N TYR A 156 13.03 7.37 -0.62
CA TYR A 156 12.63 8.61 0.04
C TYR A 156 13.45 8.87 1.31
N LEU A 157 13.53 7.87 2.20
CA LEU A 157 14.27 8.00 3.47
C LEU A 157 15.78 8.13 3.24
N LEU A 158 16.36 7.44 2.26
CA LEU A 158 17.76 7.66 1.89
C LEU A 158 18.00 9.11 1.46
N LEU A 159 17.16 9.63 0.56
CA LEU A 159 17.29 11.02 0.08
C LEU A 159 17.15 12.04 1.22
N LEU A 160 16.23 11.79 2.15
CA LEU A 160 16.03 12.61 3.33
C LEU A 160 17.25 12.55 4.26
N ALA A 161 17.78 11.36 4.53
CA ALA A 161 18.99 11.17 5.34
C ALA A 161 20.22 11.87 4.73
N LEU A 162 20.39 11.77 3.41
CA LEU A 162 21.47 12.46 2.69
C LEU A 162 21.30 13.99 2.79
N GLN A 163 20.08 14.49 2.64
CA GLN A 163 19.77 15.91 2.78
C GLN A 163 20.12 16.42 4.18
N GLU A 164 19.69 15.72 5.22
CA GLU A 164 19.92 16.11 6.61
C GLU A 164 21.42 16.02 7.00
N ALA A 165 22.14 15.06 6.40
CA ALA A 165 23.60 14.92 6.61
C ALA A 165 24.45 15.87 5.76
N GLY A 166 23.83 16.61 4.82
CA GLY A 166 24.53 17.49 3.88
C GLY A 166 25.37 16.75 2.84
N VAL A 167 25.01 15.52 2.49
CA VAL A 167 25.67 14.71 1.45
C VAL A 167 24.94 14.89 0.12
N PRO A 168 25.64 15.32 -0.95
CA PRO A 168 25.03 15.42 -2.28
C PRO A 168 24.55 14.04 -2.78
N ALA A 169 23.26 13.95 -3.18
CA ALA A 169 22.65 12.67 -3.53
C ALA A 169 23.24 12.05 -4.83
N ASP A 170 23.84 12.84 -5.69
CA ASP A 170 24.53 12.40 -6.90
C ASP A 170 25.90 11.72 -6.59
N GLN A 171 26.46 11.95 -5.41
CA GLN A 171 27.62 11.22 -4.92
C GLN A 171 27.31 9.82 -4.41
N VAL A 172 26.02 9.44 -4.27
CA VAL A 172 25.60 8.14 -3.79
C VAL A 172 24.94 7.37 -4.92
N LYS A 173 25.49 6.19 -5.25
CA LYS A 173 24.92 5.34 -6.29
C LYS A 173 23.73 4.55 -5.75
N ARG A 174 22.52 4.99 -6.08
CA ARG A 174 21.30 4.25 -5.76
C ARG A 174 21.18 3.02 -6.65
N VAL A 175 21.10 1.84 -6.04
CA VAL A 175 20.90 0.56 -6.72
C VAL A 175 19.45 0.14 -6.49
N TYR A 176 18.66 0.15 -7.56
CA TYR A 176 17.23 -0.09 -7.49
C TYR A 176 16.91 -1.58 -7.46
N LEU A 177 16.50 -2.05 -6.30
CA LEU A 177 16.16 -3.44 -6.01
C LEU A 177 14.87 -3.52 -5.19
N ASN A 178 14.08 -4.56 -5.40
CA ASN A 178 13.00 -4.86 -4.46
C ASN A 178 13.58 -5.38 -3.12
N PRO A 179 12.80 -5.47 -2.04
CA PRO A 179 13.32 -5.86 -0.72
C PRO A 179 14.08 -7.19 -0.71
N ASP A 180 13.59 -8.22 -1.40
CA ASP A 180 14.23 -9.53 -1.43
C ASP A 180 15.54 -9.51 -2.22
N GLN A 181 15.57 -8.82 -3.36
CA GLN A 181 16.79 -8.59 -4.15
C GLN A 181 17.80 -7.74 -3.37
N GLY A 182 17.31 -6.72 -2.62
CA GLY A 182 18.11 -5.89 -1.74
C GLY A 182 18.79 -6.71 -0.64
N ALA A 183 18.04 -7.58 0.01
CA ALA A 183 18.56 -8.49 1.03
C ALA A 183 19.66 -9.42 0.47
N ALA A 184 19.45 -9.99 -0.71
CA ALA A 184 20.43 -10.87 -1.37
C ALA A 184 21.69 -10.11 -1.81
N ALA A 185 21.55 -8.91 -2.40
CA ALA A 185 22.68 -8.07 -2.81
C ALA A 185 23.48 -7.59 -1.61
N PHE A 186 22.81 -7.22 -0.52
CA PHE A 186 23.45 -6.81 0.73
C PHE A 186 24.24 -7.95 1.38
N ALA A 187 23.62 -9.14 1.52
CA ALA A 187 24.27 -10.32 2.10
C ALA A 187 25.52 -10.75 1.33
N THR A 188 25.52 -10.59 0.00
CA THR A 188 26.67 -10.98 -0.85
C THR A 188 27.68 -9.85 -1.09
N GLY A 189 27.50 -8.68 -0.48
CA GLY A 189 28.42 -7.55 -0.63
C GLY A 189 28.37 -6.83 -1.97
N LYS A 190 27.33 -7.04 -2.78
CA LYS A 190 27.13 -6.36 -4.07
C LYS A 190 26.70 -4.90 -3.90
N VAL A 191 26.30 -4.51 -2.71
CA VAL A 191 26.03 -3.14 -2.31
C VAL A 191 26.73 -2.86 -0.98
N ASP A 192 27.11 -1.60 -0.73
CA ASP A 192 27.80 -1.19 0.48
C ASP A 192 26.84 -1.00 1.67
N ALA A 193 25.64 -0.50 1.39
CA ALA A 193 24.57 -0.27 2.35
C ALA A 193 23.21 -0.57 1.71
N TRP A 194 22.20 -0.68 2.56
CA TRP A 194 20.84 -0.96 2.13
C TRP A 194 19.83 -0.25 3.04
N TRP A 195 18.86 0.47 2.46
CA TRP A 195 17.72 0.90 3.23
C TRP A 195 16.72 -0.26 3.33
N ALA A 196 16.80 -0.99 4.42
CA ALA A 196 15.92 -2.11 4.71
C ALA A 196 14.61 -1.61 5.32
N ILE A 197 13.48 -2.19 4.90
CA ILE A 197 12.14 -1.79 5.31
C ILE A 197 11.30 -3.01 5.73
N VAL A 198 10.29 -2.76 6.56
CA VAL A 198 9.29 -3.74 6.98
C VAL A 198 9.98 -5.01 7.51
N ARG A 199 9.59 -6.19 7.02
CA ARG A 199 10.14 -7.49 7.44
C ARG A 199 11.65 -7.64 7.20
N ALA A 200 12.15 -7.04 6.13
CA ALA A 200 13.55 -7.18 5.74
C ALA A 200 14.52 -6.46 6.70
N TYR A 201 14.05 -5.40 7.38
CA TYR A 201 14.86 -4.66 8.35
C TYR A 201 15.22 -5.50 9.59
N PRO A 202 14.26 -6.02 10.37
CA PRO A 202 14.59 -6.81 11.54
C PRO A 202 15.33 -8.11 11.19
N GLU A 203 15.06 -8.70 10.02
CA GLU A 203 15.81 -9.87 9.55
C GLU A 203 17.30 -9.54 9.28
N ALA A 204 17.58 -8.35 8.73
CA ALA A 204 18.96 -7.89 8.51
C ALA A 204 19.67 -7.66 9.86
N VAL A 205 19.02 -6.99 10.80
CA VAL A 205 19.55 -6.73 12.13
C VAL A 205 19.81 -8.03 12.91
N ALA A 206 18.87 -8.97 12.87
CA ALA A 206 19.02 -10.29 13.48
C ALA A 206 20.20 -11.10 12.91
N LYS A 207 20.58 -10.85 11.65
CA LYS A 207 21.76 -11.42 10.99
C LYS A 207 23.05 -10.62 11.24
N GLY A 208 23.03 -9.64 12.13
CA GLY A 208 24.19 -8.86 12.56
C GLY A 208 24.45 -7.58 11.75
N ALA A 209 23.52 -7.15 10.91
CA ALA A 209 23.68 -5.84 10.25
C ALA A 209 23.72 -4.71 11.28
N ARG A 210 24.60 -3.72 11.06
CA ARG A 210 24.65 -2.50 11.89
C ARG A 210 23.73 -1.45 11.31
N VAL A 211 22.95 -0.83 12.15
CA VAL A 211 22.09 0.31 11.79
C VAL A 211 22.90 1.59 11.83
N ILE A 212 22.81 2.41 10.81
CA ILE A 212 23.43 3.72 10.70
C ILE A 212 22.47 4.84 11.10
N VAL A 213 21.21 4.74 10.64
CA VAL A 213 20.12 5.66 10.95
C VAL A 213 18.78 4.95 10.71
N ASN A 214 17.81 5.21 11.55
CA ASN A 214 16.44 4.75 11.39
C ASN A 214 15.57 5.84 10.75
N GLY A 215 14.46 5.45 10.12
CA GLY A 215 13.49 6.43 9.61
C GLY A 215 12.90 7.31 10.70
N ARG A 216 12.79 6.80 11.93
CA ARG A 216 12.31 7.57 13.10
C ARG A 216 13.19 8.77 13.42
N ASP A 217 14.50 8.68 13.18
CA ASP A 217 15.46 9.74 13.47
C ASP A 217 15.40 10.91 12.49
N LEU A 218 14.66 10.73 11.38
CA LEU A 218 14.55 11.71 10.31
C LEU A 218 13.23 12.52 10.40
N LYS A 219 13.20 13.67 9.75
CA LYS A 219 11.98 14.49 9.56
C LYS A 219 11.05 13.89 8.51
N ASP A 220 10.77 12.61 8.66
CA ASP A 220 9.98 11.81 7.74
C ASP A 220 8.52 12.26 7.69
N GLN A 221 7.99 12.53 6.50
CA GLN A 221 6.59 12.88 6.22
C GLN A 221 5.88 11.79 5.38
N ASP A 222 6.54 10.67 5.11
CA ASP A 222 6.00 9.57 4.31
C ASP A 222 5.13 8.65 5.18
N LEU A 223 3.94 9.16 5.53
CA LEU A 223 2.99 8.44 6.38
C LEU A 223 2.40 7.23 5.67
N THR A 224 1.91 6.28 6.45
CA THR A 224 0.99 5.25 5.94
C THR A 224 -0.36 5.89 5.64
N MET A 225 -0.90 5.63 4.45
CA MET A 225 -2.20 6.14 4.02
C MET A 225 -3.09 5.01 3.51
N GLN A 226 -4.40 5.23 3.56
CA GLN A 226 -5.39 4.45 2.83
C GLN A 226 -5.98 5.33 1.74
N ALA A 227 -6.02 4.81 0.52
CA ALA A 227 -6.64 5.47 -0.63
C ALA A 227 -7.68 4.54 -1.27
N ALA A 228 -8.71 5.14 -1.85
CA ALA A 228 -9.74 4.41 -2.56
C ALA A 228 -9.99 5.04 -3.94
N ARG A 229 -10.60 4.26 -4.83
CA ARG A 229 -11.07 4.78 -6.12
C ARG A 229 -12.07 5.91 -5.89
N THR A 230 -11.89 6.98 -6.64
CA THR A 230 -12.75 8.18 -6.58
C THR A 230 -14.22 7.82 -6.76
N GLU A 231 -14.51 6.90 -7.68
CA GLU A 231 -15.87 6.41 -7.91
C GLU A 231 -16.51 5.82 -6.63
N LEU A 232 -15.76 5.03 -5.86
CA LEU A 232 -16.24 4.47 -4.58
C LEU A 232 -16.44 5.56 -3.54
N LEU A 233 -15.50 6.52 -3.45
CA LEU A 233 -15.55 7.63 -2.50
C LEU A 233 -16.74 8.58 -2.77
N ASP A 234 -17.00 8.89 -4.04
CA ASP A 234 -18.03 9.86 -4.43
C ASP A 234 -19.44 9.26 -4.35
N ARG A 235 -19.59 7.99 -4.73
CA ARG A 235 -20.91 7.34 -4.81
C ARG A 235 -21.30 6.58 -3.55
N HIS A 236 -20.31 6.06 -2.81
CA HIS A 236 -20.52 5.17 -1.67
C HIS A 236 -19.56 5.49 -0.51
N PRO A 237 -19.50 6.75 -0.03
CA PRO A 237 -18.62 7.13 1.07
C PRO A 237 -18.94 6.38 2.38
N GLU A 238 -20.18 5.92 2.57
CA GLU A 238 -20.59 5.09 3.70
C GLU A 238 -19.83 3.76 3.74
N VAL A 239 -19.56 3.15 2.60
CA VAL A 239 -18.77 1.90 2.50
C VAL A 239 -17.34 2.11 2.99
N VAL A 240 -16.72 3.21 2.57
CA VAL A 240 -15.35 3.55 2.96
C VAL A 240 -15.29 3.93 4.44
N ARG A 241 -16.35 4.57 4.96
CA ARG A 241 -16.46 4.88 6.39
C ARG A 241 -16.54 3.60 7.23
N VAL A 242 -17.41 2.66 6.88
CA VAL A 242 -17.50 1.36 7.56
C VAL A 242 -16.16 0.63 7.55
N TYR A 243 -15.48 0.63 6.41
CA TYR A 243 -14.13 0.05 6.32
C TYR A 243 -13.16 0.69 7.30
N LEU A 244 -13.10 2.03 7.35
CA LEU A 244 -12.20 2.75 8.23
C LEU A 244 -12.54 2.51 9.71
N GLU A 245 -13.82 2.52 10.09
CA GLU A 245 -14.28 2.23 11.45
C GLU A 245 -13.86 0.83 11.90
N VAL A 246 -14.09 -0.19 11.07
CA VAL A 246 -13.65 -1.57 11.36
C VAL A 246 -12.12 -1.64 11.51
N LEU A 247 -11.37 -0.96 10.64
CA LEU A 247 -9.92 -0.92 10.74
C LEU A 247 -9.46 -0.23 12.03
N GLN A 248 -10.12 0.85 12.45
CA GLN A 248 -9.84 1.57 13.69
C GLN A 248 -10.12 0.70 14.92
N GLU A 249 -11.30 0.09 14.98
CA GLU A 249 -11.71 -0.79 16.08
C GLU A 249 -10.74 -1.96 16.26
N LEU A 250 -10.43 -2.66 15.17
CA LEU A 250 -9.54 -3.82 15.20
C LEU A 250 -8.08 -3.44 15.43
N THR A 251 -7.61 -2.27 14.98
CA THR A 251 -6.27 -1.79 15.31
C THR A 251 -6.17 -1.44 16.81
N ALA A 252 -7.20 -0.81 17.37
CA ALA A 252 -7.26 -0.54 18.80
C ALA A 252 -7.32 -1.82 19.64
N GLU A 253 -8.00 -2.86 19.16
CA GLU A 253 -8.02 -4.18 19.78
C GLU A 253 -6.65 -4.86 19.67
N ALA A 254 -5.99 -4.81 18.52
CA ALA A 254 -4.67 -5.40 18.29
C ALA A 254 -3.60 -4.83 19.23
N ARG A 255 -3.71 -3.57 19.63
CA ARG A 255 -2.83 -2.97 20.64
C ARG A 255 -2.96 -3.64 22.00
N LYS A 256 -4.16 -4.08 22.37
CA LYS A 256 -4.46 -4.70 23.66
C LYS A 256 -4.22 -6.21 23.67
N ASN A 257 -4.56 -6.85 22.55
CA ASN A 257 -4.55 -8.30 22.37
C ASN A 257 -3.77 -8.68 21.10
N PRO A 258 -2.49 -8.32 20.95
CA PRO A 258 -1.75 -8.44 19.69
C PRO A 258 -1.59 -9.89 19.22
N GLU A 259 -1.60 -10.86 20.11
CA GLU A 259 -1.48 -12.29 19.83
C GLU A 259 -2.66 -12.80 18.95
N LYS A 260 -3.88 -12.30 19.18
CA LYS A 260 -5.09 -12.62 18.38
C LYS A 260 -4.91 -12.27 16.90
N PHE A 261 -4.09 -11.26 16.62
CA PHE A 261 -3.88 -10.71 15.28
C PHE A 261 -2.69 -11.31 14.54
N GLN A 262 -2.08 -12.37 15.10
CA GLN A 262 -0.99 -13.13 14.47
C GLN A 262 -1.46 -14.53 14.13
N ASN A 263 -0.93 -15.12 13.05
CA ASN A 263 -1.26 -16.47 12.65
C ASN A 263 -2.78 -16.73 12.58
N VAL A 264 -3.52 -15.79 12.02
CA VAL A 264 -4.99 -15.74 12.06
C VAL A 264 -5.63 -16.95 11.39
N PHE A 265 -5.08 -17.39 10.26
CA PHE A 265 -5.58 -18.55 9.50
C PHE A 265 -4.72 -19.78 9.67
N LEU A 266 -3.39 -19.62 9.71
CA LEU A 266 -2.41 -20.69 9.69
C LEU A 266 -1.41 -20.50 10.82
N THR A 267 -1.24 -21.52 11.65
CA THR A 267 -0.24 -21.57 12.74
C THR A 267 1.09 -22.18 12.30
N GLN A 268 1.15 -22.75 11.11
CA GLN A 268 2.33 -23.37 10.50
C GLN A 268 2.42 -23.03 9.01
N GLY A 269 3.58 -23.21 8.41
CA GLY A 269 3.83 -22.92 7.00
C GLY A 269 4.46 -21.55 6.73
N PRO A 270 4.64 -21.17 5.46
CA PRO A 270 5.49 -20.04 5.08
C PRO A 270 4.96 -18.66 5.50
N THR A 271 3.67 -18.53 5.76
CA THR A 271 3.04 -17.28 6.22
C THR A 271 2.85 -17.20 7.73
N ALA A 272 3.10 -18.30 8.46
CA ALA A 272 3.05 -18.31 9.92
C ALA A 272 4.36 -17.74 10.51
N VAL A 273 4.23 -17.09 11.65
CA VAL A 273 5.36 -16.55 12.41
C VAL A 273 5.50 -17.27 13.76
N SER A 274 6.74 -17.45 14.22
CA SER A 274 7.03 -18.10 15.49
C SER A 274 8.30 -17.53 16.12
N GLY A 275 8.57 -17.87 17.38
CA GLY A 275 9.78 -17.48 18.09
C GLY A 275 10.02 -15.96 18.11
N PRO A 276 11.26 -15.51 17.91
CA PRO A 276 11.60 -14.09 17.98
C PRO A 276 10.80 -13.22 17.00
N ARG A 277 10.48 -13.75 15.82
CA ARG A 277 9.69 -13.02 14.82
C ARG A 277 8.25 -12.79 15.29
N LEU A 278 7.63 -13.78 15.92
CA LEU A 278 6.29 -13.61 16.51
C LEU A 278 6.32 -12.56 17.62
N ALA A 279 7.33 -12.60 18.49
CA ALA A 279 7.49 -11.60 19.55
C ALA A 279 7.63 -10.19 19.00
N GLU A 280 8.36 -10.01 17.91
CA GLU A 280 8.52 -8.73 17.24
C GLU A 280 7.20 -8.22 16.62
N GLU A 281 6.44 -9.07 15.92
CA GLU A 281 5.15 -8.68 15.33
C GLU A 281 4.13 -8.33 16.43
N ILE A 282 4.14 -9.04 17.54
CA ILE A 282 3.37 -8.72 18.76
C ILE A 282 3.77 -7.33 19.30
N ALA A 283 5.07 -7.09 19.42
CA ALA A 283 5.57 -5.80 19.90
C ALA A 283 5.15 -4.65 18.97
N LYS A 284 5.29 -4.80 17.64
CA LYS A 284 4.83 -3.81 16.66
C LYS A 284 3.34 -3.50 16.81
N ALA A 285 2.51 -4.53 16.94
CA ALA A 285 1.05 -4.35 17.06
C ALA A 285 0.66 -3.54 18.31
N ARG A 286 1.38 -3.68 19.42
CA ARG A 286 1.15 -2.90 20.66
C ARG A 286 1.34 -1.40 20.48
N TYR A 287 2.23 -1.00 19.59
CA TYR A 287 2.56 0.41 19.32
C TYR A 287 1.89 0.95 18.06
N ALA A 288 1.15 0.14 17.31
CA ALA A 288 0.50 0.57 16.07
C ALA A 288 -0.46 1.74 16.34
N ASN A 289 -0.33 2.84 15.61
CA ASN A 289 -1.29 3.93 15.68
C ASN A 289 -2.56 3.56 14.94
N VAL A 290 -3.69 4.00 15.50
CA VAL A 290 -5.00 3.83 14.88
C VAL A 290 -5.12 4.77 13.69
N PRO A 291 -5.53 4.30 12.51
CA PRO A 291 -5.73 5.17 11.35
C PRO A 291 -6.83 6.20 11.66
N ARG A 292 -6.68 7.41 11.12
CA ARG A 292 -7.63 8.50 11.28
C ARG A 292 -8.12 8.98 9.91
N PRO A 293 -9.33 9.59 9.83
CA PRO A 293 -9.75 10.25 8.61
C PRO A 293 -8.73 11.28 8.14
N ALA A 294 -8.58 11.40 6.82
CA ALA A 294 -7.77 12.45 6.22
C ALA A 294 -8.48 13.79 6.30
N THR A 295 -7.71 14.86 6.46
CA THR A 295 -8.17 16.24 6.42
C THR A 295 -7.45 17.01 5.30
N ALA A 296 -7.98 18.14 4.87
CA ALA A 296 -7.33 18.99 3.85
C ALA A 296 -5.89 19.37 4.25
N ALA A 297 -5.62 19.56 5.56
CA ALA A 297 -4.29 19.88 6.07
C ALA A 297 -3.25 18.77 5.82
N ASP A 298 -3.69 17.51 5.74
CA ASP A 298 -2.80 16.36 5.51
C ASP A 298 -2.22 16.34 4.09
N GLY A 299 -2.77 17.13 3.19
CA GLY A 299 -2.19 17.32 1.86
C GLY A 299 -0.76 17.82 1.88
N THR A 300 -0.32 18.47 2.97
CA THR A 300 1.07 18.89 3.17
C THR A 300 2.03 17.71 3.19
N PHE A 301 1.68 16.58 3.78
CA PHE A 301 2.50 15.37 3.78
C PHE A 301 2.78 14.90 2.34
N VAL A 302 1.76 14.91 1.49
CA VAL A 302 1.88 14.49 0.09
C VAL A 302 2.79 15.45 -0.69
N THR A 303 2.63 16.76 -0.49
CA THR A 303 3.47 17.76 -1.17
C THR A 303 4.92 17.75 -0.67
N ASP A 304 5.15 17.49 0.62
CA ASP A 304 6.50 17.41 1.19
C ASP A 304 7.27 16.20 0.64
N VAL A 305 6.62 15.03 0.60
CA VAL A 305 7.21 13.82 -0.02
C VAL A 305 7.47 14.04 -1.51
N ALA A 306 6.52 14.64 -2.23
CA ALA A 306 6.69 15.00 -3.63
C ALA A 306 7.84 15.98 -3.84
N GLY A 307 7.99 16.97 -2.97
CA GLY A 307 9.08 17.96 -2.99
C GLY A 307 10.47 17.32 -2.88
N VAL A 308 10.63 16.35 -1.98
CA VAL A 308 11.88 15.57 -1.89
C VAL A 308 12.16 14.83 -3.20
N PHE A 309 11.18 14.13 -3.75
CA PHE A 309 11.34 13.38 -4.99
C PHE A 309 11.60 14.28 -6.21
N GLN A 310 10.95 15.44 -6.29
CA GLN A 310 11.20 16.43 -7.34
C GLN A 310 12.62 17.03 -7.24
N LYS A 311 13.04 17.38 -6.04
CA LYS A 311 14.40 17.91 -5.80
C LYS A 311 15.50 16.98 -6.31
N TYR A 312 15.30 15.69 -6.20
CA TYR A 312 16.29 14.67 -6.57
C TYR A 312 15.97 13.92 -7.88
N GLY A 313 15.02 14.42 -8.68
CA GLY A 313 14.71 13.90 -10.00
C GLY A 313 14.03 12.53 -10.03
N VAL A 314 13.50 12.06 -8.90
CA VAL A 314 12.70 10.82 -8.83
C VAL A 314 11.31 11.06 -9.40
N LEU A 315 10.72 12.21 -9.10
CA LEU A 315 9.48 12.71 -9.68
C LEU A 315 9.81 13.91 -10.59
N PRO A 316 9.31 13.97 -11.84
CA PRO A 316 9.52 15.13 -12.70
C PRO A 316 8.99 16.42 -12.07
N ALA A 317 9.74 17.51 -12.17
CA ALA A 317 9.33 18.82 -11.64
C ALA A 317 8.04 19.37 -12.29
N SER A 318 7.71 18.91 -13.51
CA SER A 318 6.48 19.25 -14.21
C SER A 318 5.22 18.62 -13.59
N VAL A 319 5.39 17.54 -12.82
CA VAL A 319 4.28 16.86 -12.16
C VAL A 319 3.81 17.72 -10.99
N LYS A 320 2.54 18.16 -11.03
CA LYS A 320 1.93 18.93 -9.94
C LYS A 320 1.05 18.01 -9.12
N VAL A 321 1.27 18.01 -7.82
CA VAL A 321 0.41 17.32 -6.84
C VAL A 321 -0.36 18.40 -6.09
N ASP A 322 -1.64 18.56 -6.42
CA ASP A 322 -2.53 19.48 -5.68
C ASP A 322 -3.16 18.69 -4.52
N PRO A 323 -2.97 19.13 -3.26
CA PRO A 323 -3.60 18.49 -2.11
C PRO A 323 -5.11 18.27 -2.26
N ARG A 324 -5.82 19.22 -2.88
CA ARG A 324 -7.27 19.16 -3.10
C ARG A 324 -7.69 18.04 -4.06
N ASP A 325 -6.81 17.68 -4.98
CA ASP A 325 -7.07 16.60 -5.95
C ASP A 325 -6.80 15.22 -5.34
N VAL A 326 -5.94 15.12 -4.32
CA VAL A 326 -5.47 13.84 -3.77
C VAL A 326 -6.07 13.47 -2.41
N ILE A 327 -6.68 14.41 -1.68
CA ILE A 327 -7.32 14.17 -0.39
C ILE A 327 -8.84 14.08 -0.57
N PHE A 328 -9.45 13.14 0.15
CA PHE A 328 -10.90 13.02 0.31
C PHE A 328 -11.24 13.03 1.79
N GLU A 329 -11.99 14.04 2.21
CA GLU A 329 -12.45 14.16 3.58
C GLU A 329 -13.76 13.37 3.77
N LEU A 330 -13.68 12.29 4.54
CA LEU A 330 -14.88 11.53 4.93
C LEU A 330 -15.72 12.37 5.89
N LYS A 331 -16.93 12.74 5.48
CA LYS A 331 -17.88 13.42 6.37
C LYS A 331 -18.31 12.49 7.49
N PRO A 332 -18.54 12.99 8.73
CA PRO A 332 -19.14 12.21 9.79
C PRO A 332 -20.46 11.56 9.33
N ALA A 333 -20.84 10.45 9.97
CA ALA A 333 -22.18 9.90 9.80
C ALA A 333 -23.20 10.94 10.27
N SER A 334 -24.20 11.23 9.42
CA SER A 334 -25.30 12.13 9.75
C SER A 334 -26.25 11.49 10.76
#